data_fa9eb7d975235880f68c50d6be647eb4
#
_entry.id   fa9eb7d975235880f68c50d6be647eb4
#
_cell.length_a   1.000
_cell.length_b   1.000
_cell.length_c   1.000
_cell.angle_alpha   90.00
_cell.angle_beta   90.00
_cell.angle_gamma   90.00
#
_symmetry.space_group_name_H-M   'P 1'
#
loop_
_entity.id
_entity.type
_entity.pdbx_description
1 polymer ?
#
loop_
_entity_poly.entity_id
_entity_poly.type
_entity_poly.pdbx_seq_one_letter_code
_entity_poly.pdbx_strand_id
1 'polypeptide(L)'
;MSTFLGMPSLPVFGSGNLHASESFPKAAHRELGNAQLRANLGHATHTIRDKRLKVVAELPDWEQLREAGSAIKESVMARLPELLEQFEENFTARGGIIHWARDAEEANEIVAGLIRDTGETEVVKVKSMATQEIGLNEYLEEQGITAFETDLAELIVQLDHDKPSHILVPAIHKNRSEIRDIFLREMPGADPQLTDDPAVLAMAARAHLRRKFLTAKVAVSGANFALADSGTLAVVESEGNGRMCLTLPETLITVMGVEKLLPSWQDLEVFMQLLPRSSTGERMNPYTSLWTGVTKGDGPQDMHLVLLDNGRSAALADEMGRSALHCIRCSACMNVCPVYERTGGHAYGSTYPGPIGAILSPLMTGIEAEENNSLPYASSLCGACYDACPVKINIPDILVHLRSVDVDSKRGKKKIPTQMDVGMKAASWALSSGKRLGLVEKGLPIGRLAAGRDRKITKLPGIAGGWTQSRDIPAPPAESFRTWWAKEHQRPEIEGTRKPPQDKGDQA
;
A
#
# COMPACT_ATOMS: atom_id res chain seq x y z
N MET A 1 16.13 0.35 26.25
CA MET A 1 15.45 1.59 25.83
C MET A 1 16.06 2.76 26.57
N SER A 2 16.48 3.80 25.86
CA SER A 2 16.86 5.06 26.50
C SER A 2 15.57 5.73 27.01
N THR A 3 15.53 6.13 28.26
CA THR A 3 14.40 6.88 28.83
C THR A 3 14.86 8.30 29.07
N PHE A 4 14.03 9.28 28.73
CA PHE A 4 14.23 10.67 29.11
C PHE A 4 13.22 11.01 30.21
N LEU A 5 13.73 11.35 31.41
CA LEU A 5 12.92 11.60 32.62
C LEU A 5 11.94 10.46 32.96
N GLY A 6 12.33 9.19 32.71
CA GLY A 6 11.49 8.03 32.98
C GLY A 6 10.40 7.76 31.91
N MET A 7 10.33 8.57 30.85
CA MET A 7 9.43 8.33 29.72
C MET A 7 10.14 7.51 28.66
N PRO A 8 9.39 6.67 27.90
CA PRO A 8 9.96 5.96 26.76
C PRO A 8 10.57 6.96 25.76
N SER A 9 11.67 6.58 25.13
CA SER A 9 12.25 7.33 24.02
C SER A 9 11.22 7.50 22.90
N LEU A 10 11.39 8.52 22.05
CA LEU A 10 10.56 8.69 20.86
C LEU A 10 10.51 7.39 20.06
N PRO A 11 9.37 7.09 19.42
CA PRO A 11 9.22 5.91 18.56
C PRO A 11 10.33 5.86 17.51
N VAL A 12 10.87 4.68 17.27
CA VAL A 12 11.94 4.46 16.30
C VAL A 12 11.32 4.01 15.00
N PHE A 13 11.87 4.49 13.88
CA PHE A 13 11.48 4.00 12.57
C PHE A 13 11.95 2.55 12.36
N GLY A 14 11.11 1.76 11.68
CA GLY A 14 11.41 0.40 11.29
C GLY A 14 12.33 0.30 10.07
N SER A 15 12.56 -0.92 9.61
CA SER A 15 13.43 -1.24 8.48
C SER A 15 12.82 -2.37 7.63
N GLY A 16 13.50 -2.72 6.51
CA GLY A 16 13.13 -3.86 5.66
C GLY A 16 12.01 -3.61 4.66
N ASN A 17 11.15 -2.62 4.87
CA ASN A 17 10.02 -2.33 4.01
C ASN A 17 10.41 -1.80 2.62
N LEU A 18 11.60 -1.22 2.47
CA LEU A 18 12.12 -0.69 1.22
C LEU A 18 13.15 -1.65 0.63
N HIS A 19 13.02 -1.93 -0.67
CA HIS A 19 13.97 -2.77 -1.42
C HIS A 19 14.62 -1.98 -2.57
N ALA A 20 14.16 -0.74 -2.83
CA ALA A 20 14.69 0.07 -3.91
C ALA A 20 16.04 0.68 -3.56
N SER A 21 16.88 0.79 -4.58
CA SER A 21 18.12 1.58 -4.58
C SER A 21 17.97 2.88 -5.38
N GLU A 22 16.76 3.20 -5.83
CA GLU A 22 16.48 4.37 -6.66
C GLU A 22 15.12 4.99 -6.33
N SER A 23 14.95 6.29 -6.63
CA SER A 23 13.70 7.00 -6.41
C SER A 23 12.58 6.54 -7.35
N PHE A 24 11.32 6.65 -6.88
CA PHE A 24 10.12 6.29 -7.66
C PHE A 24 10.10 6.89 -9.08
N PRO A 25 10.42 8.17 -9.33
CA PRO A 25 10.40 8.73 -10.69
C PRO A 25 11.35 8.02 -11.66
N LYS A 26 12.53 7.59 -11.20
CA LYS A 26 13.48 6.85 -12.04
C LYS A 26 12.97 5.45 -12.36
N ALA A 27 12.53 4.70 -11.35
CA ALA A 27 11.93 3.37 -11.52
C ALA A 27 10.68 3.42 -12.41
N ALA A 28 9.77 4.36 -12.17
CA ALA A 28 8.56 4.55 -12.96
C ALA A 28 8.89 4.85 -14.44
N HIS A 29 9.91 5.64 -14.72
CA HIS A 29 10.32 5.93 -16.10
C HIS A 29 10.76 4.65 -16.85
N ARG A 30 11.47 3.76 -16.17
CA ARG A 30 11.86 2.45 -16.73
C ARG A 30 10.64 1.57 -16.99
N GLU A 31 9.77 1.41 -15.99
CA GLU A 31 8.59 0.54 -16.07
C GLU A 31 7.57 1.01 -17.11
N LEU A 32 7.45 2.31 -17.34
CA LEU A 32 6.62 2.88 -18.42
C LEU A 32 7.06 2.43 -19.82
N GLY A 33 8.28 1.96 -20.02
CA GLY A 33 8.75 1.33 -21.26
C GLY A 33 8.17 -0.06 -21.51
N ASN A 34 7.71 -0.77 -20.47
CA ASN A 34 7.21 -2.14 -20.55
C ASN A 34 5.73 -2.18 -20.96
N ALA A 35 5.47 -2.42 -22.25
CA ALA A 35 4.10 -2.48 -22.80
C ALA A 35 3.31 -3.69 -22.28
N GLN A 36 3.98 -4.85 -22.07
CA GLN A 36 3.36 -6.06 -21.56
C GLN A 36 2.88 -5.87 -20.13
N LEU A 37 3.72 -5.30 -19.27
CA LEU A 37 3.35 -4.95 -17.88
C LEU A 37 2.08 -4.08 -17.86
N ARG A 38 2.04 -3.02 -18.66
CA ARG A 38 0.88 -2.12 -18.71
C ARG A 38 -0.40 -2.81 -19.19
N ALA A 39 -0.29 -3.74 -20.15
CA ALA A 39 -1.43 -4.52 -20.63
C ALA A 39 -1.96 -5.46 -19.54
N ASN A 40 -1.06 -6.17 -18.85
CA ASN A 40 -1.41 -7.08 -17.76
C ASN A 40 -2.08 -6.34 -16.60
N LEU A 41 -1.46 -5.24 -16.13
CA LEU A 41 -1.99 -4.42 -15.05
C LEU A 41 -3.34 -3.81 -15.39
N GLY A 42 -3.49 -3.21 -16.59
CA GLY A 42 -4.75 -2.63 -17.02
C GLY A 42 -5.87 -3.67 -17.05
N HIS A 43 -5.61 -4.87 -17.59
CA HIS A 43 -6.60 -5.95 -17.59
C HIS A 43 -6.99 -6.40 -16.19
N ALA A 44 -6.01 -6.70 -15.36
CA ALA A 44 -6.24 -7.26 -14.02
C ALA A 44 -6.92 -6.25 -13.08
N THR A 45 -6.42 -5.00 -13.02
CA THR A 45 -6.99 -3.97 -12.14
C THR A 45 -8.42 -3.61 -12.52
N HIS A 46 -8.72 -3.51 -13.82
CA HIS A 46 -10.09 -3.27 -14.29
C HIS A 46 -11.02 -4.44 -13.95
N THR A 47 -10.58 -5.69 -14.16
CA THR A 47 -11.37 -6.88 -13.83
C THR A 47 -11.72 -6.94 -12.35
N ILE A 48 -10.75 -6.71 -11.46
CA ILE A 48 -10.96 -6.73 -10.01
C ILE A 48 -11.88 -5.57 -9.59
N ARG A 49 -11.65 -4.37 -10.13
CA ARG A 49 -12.46 -3.19 -9.86
C ARG A 49 -13.93 -3.40 -10.24
N ASP A 50 -14.18 -3.97 -11.42
CA ASP A 50 -15.54 -4.18 -11.91
C ASP A 50 -16.29 -5.25 -11.10
N LYS A 51 -15.59 -6.32 -10.68
CA LYS A 51 -16.15 -7.30 -9.72
C LYS A 51 -16.50 -6.64 -8.40
N ARG A 52 -15.57 -5.84 -7.84
CA ARG A 52 -15.79 -5.10 -6.59
C ARG A 52 -17.03 -4.22 -6.68
N LEU A 53 -17.17 -3.42 -7.73
CA LEU A 53 -18.31 -2.51 -7.90
C LEU A 53 -19.64 -3.28 -7.91
N LYS A 54 -19.72 -4.46 -8.52
CA LYS A 54 -20.91 -5.31 -8.53
C LYS A 54 -21.30 -5.78 -7.12
N VAL A 55 -20.37 -6.35 -6.36
CA VAL A 55 -20.69 -6.91 -5.03
C VAL A 55 -20.88 -5.84 -3.97
N VAL A 56 -20.29 -4.67 -4.13
CA VAL A 56 -20.54 -3.50 -3.27
C VAL A 56 -21.94 -2.94 -3.51
N ALA A 57 -22.38 -2.86 -4.77
CA ALA A 57 -23.72 -2.38 -5.10
C ALA A 57 -24.87 -3.28 -4.59
N GLU A 58 -24.58 -4.50 -4.16
CA GLU A 58 -25.53 -5.41 -3.53
C GLU A 58 -25.87 -5.02 -2.09
N LEU A 59 -25.04 -4.22 -1.44
CA LEU A 59 -25.22 -3.79 -0.05
C LEU A 59 -25.68 -2.33 0.00
N PRO A 60 -26.94 -2.07 0.34
CA PRO A 60 -27.45 -0.70 0.44
C PRO A 60 -26.85 0.09 1.60
N ASP A 61 -26.29 -0.59 2.58
CA ASP A 61 -25.64 -0.05 3.78
C ASP A 61 -24.10 -0.07 3.69
N TRP A 62 -23.54 -0.19 2.50
CA TRP A 62 -22.08 -0.25 2.30
C TRP A 62 -21.32 0.91 2.95
N GLU A 63 -21.88 2.12 2.87
CA GLU A 63 -21.23 3.29 3.46
C GLU A 63 -21.25 3.23 5.00
N GLN A 64 -22.30 2.76 5.59
CA GLN A 64 -22.40 2.53 7.03
C GLN A 64 -21.42 1.46 7.51
N LEU A 65 -21.21 0.40 6.73
CA LEU A 65 -20.18 -0.61 7.01
C LEU A 65 -18.76 -0.02 6.95
N ARG A 66 -18.49 0.85 5.98
CA ARG A 66 -17.20 1.56 5.90
C ARG A 66 -16.96 2.47 7.13
N GLU A 67 -18.01 3.19 7.55
CA GLU A 67 -17.99 4.01 8.78
C GLU A 67 -17.70 3.14 10.01
N ALA A 68 -18.41 2.02 10.14
CA ALA A 68 -18.20 1.09 11.25
C ALA A 68 -16.77 0.54 11.27
N GLY A 69 -16.26 0.09 10.12
CA GLY A 69 -14.88 -0.40 10.01
C GLY A 69 -13.82 0.67 10.33
N SER A 70 -14.06 1.92 9.91
CA SER A 70 -13.21 3.06 10.26
C SER A 70 -13.23 3.35 11.76
N ALA A 71 -14.41 3.42 12.37
CA ALA A 71 -14.60 3.70 13.78
C ALA A 71 -13.99 2.61 14.69
N ILE A 72 -14.14 1.33 14.31
CA ILE A 72 -13.51 0.22 15.03
C ILE A 72 -11.98 0.39 15.00
N LYS A 73 -11.38 0.65 13.84
CA LYS A 73 -9.93 0.82 13.72
C LYS A 73 -9.42 2.05 14.49
N GLU A 74 -10.16 3.15 14.46
CA GLU A 74 -9.84 4.35 15.26
C GLU A 74 -9.84 4.02 16.76
N SER A 75 -10.88 3.33 17.25
CA SER A 75 -10.97 2.88 18.64
C SER A 75 -9.82 1.93 19.01
N VAL A 76 -9.45 1.02 18.13
CA VAL A 76 -8.31 0.11 18.35
C VAL A 76 -7.01 0.90 18.50
N MET A 77 -6.73 1.85 17.61
CA MET A 77 -5.50 2.64 17.67
C MET A 77 -5.44 3.52 18.93
N ALA A 78 -6.58 4.04 19.39
CA ALA A 78 -6.66 4.83 20.61
C ALA A 78 -6.44 4.00 21.89
N ARG A 79 -6.74 2.70 21.85
CA ARG A 79 -6.67 1.78 23.00
C ARG A 79 -5.66 0.64 22.77
N LEU A 80 -4.71 0.83 21.85
CA LEU A 80 -3.82 -0.25 21.39
C LEU A 80 -3.07 -0.93 22.55
N PRO A 81 -2.46 -0.24 23.52
CA PRO A 81 -1.78 -0.89 24.65
C PRO A 81 -2.70 -1.80 25.46
N GLU A 82 -3.89 -1.30 25.83
CA GLU A 82 -4.90 -2.06 26.58
C GLU A 82 -5.32 -3.33 25.86
N LEU A 83 -5.59 -3.22 24.56
CA LEU A 83 -6.01 -4.36 23.75
C LEU A 83 -4.88 -5.38 23.51
N LEU A 84 -3.63 -4.91 23.45
CA LEU A 84 -2.47 -5.79 23.36
C LEU A 84 -2.28 -6.59 24.65
N GLU A 85 -2.40 -5.97 25.83
CA GLU A 85 -2.34 -6.65 27.11
C GLU A 85 -3.46 -7.69 27.25
N GLN A 86 -4.69 -7.32 26.92
CA GLN A 86 -5.85 -8.23 26.94
C GLN A 86 -5.65 -9.41 25.97
N PHE A 87 -5.13 -9.15 24.78
CA PHE A 87 -4.85 -10.19 23.79
C PHE A 87 -3.77 -11.15 24.29
N GLU A 88 -2.66 -10.63 24.83
CA GLU A 88 -1.57 -11.44 25.38
C GLU A 88 -2.06 -12.35 26.50
N GLU A 89 -2.85 -11.82 27.46
CA GLU A 89 -3.44 -12.62 28.53
C GLU A 89 -4.29 -13.77 27.97
N ASN A 90 -5.21 -13.46 27.06
CA ASN A 90 -6.12 -14.47 26.49
C ASN A 90 -5.42 -15.50 25.61
N PHE A 91 -4.43 -15.08 24.80
CA PHE A 91 -3.67 -15.97 23.91
C PHE A 91 -2.80 -16.94 24.72
N THR A 92 -2.10 -16.44 25.73
CA THR A 92 -1.22 -17.25 26.58
C THR A 92 -1.99 -18.20 27.50
N ALA A 93 -3.13 -17.77 28.04
CA ALA A 93 -4.02 -18.63 28.81
C ALA A 93 -4.51 -19.87 28.04
N ARG A 94 -4.43 -19.86 26.71
CA ARG A 94 -4.83 -20.96 25.82
C ARG A 94 -3.65 -21.73 25.23
N GLY A 95 -2.46 -21.55 25.80
CA GLY A 95 -1.25 -22.30 25.43
C GLY A 95 -0.44 -21.68 24.28
N GLY A 96 -0.79 -20.48 23.82
CA GLY A 96 0.03 -19.73 22.86
C GLY A 96 1.21 -19.05 23.55
N ILE A 97 2.27 -18.76 22.80
CA ILE A 97 3.48 -18.09 23.28
C ILE A 97 3.67 -16.81 22.48
N ILE A 98 3.75 -15.66 23.14
CA ILE A 98 3.96 -14.36 22.52
C ILE A 98 5.42 -13.95 22.60
N HIS A 99 5.92 -13.42 21.47
CA HIS A 99 7.23 -12.79 21.34
C HIS A 99 7.01 -11.36 20.85
N TRP A 100 7.70 -10.41 21.45
CA TRP A 100 7.66 -9.00 21.05
C TRP A 100 8.89 -8.66 20.22
N ALA A 101 8.69 -8.12 19.02
CA ALA A 101 9.75 -7.68 18.13
C ALA A 101 9.63 -6.18 17.86
N ARG A 102 10.67 -5.43 18.16
CA ARG A 102 10.74 -3.98 17.95
C ARG A 102 10.93 -3.60 16.50
N ASP A 103 11.66 -4.43 15.75
CA ASP A 103 12.08 -4.18 14.39
C ASP A 103 12.20 -5.48 13.58
N ALA A 104 12.60 -5.35 12.32
CA ALA A 104 12.74 -6.47 11.38
C ALA A 104 13.84 -7.45 11.80
N GLU A 105 14.96 -6.95 12.35
CA GLU A 105 16.09 -7.78 12.76
C GLU A 105 15.70 -8.69 13.92
N GLU A 106 15.13 -8.13 14.98
CA GLU A 106 14.67 -8.89 16.15
C GLU A 106 13.60 -9.91 15.78
N ALA A 107 12.64 -9.55 14.89
CA ALA A 107 11.61 -10.47 14.42
C ALA A 107 12.22 -11.66 13.65
N ASN A 108 13.16 -11.41 12.77
CA ASN A 108 13.85 -12.43 11.99
C ASN A 108 14.68 -13.37 12.87
N GLU A 109 15.38 -12.83 13.87
CA GLU A 109 16.15 -13.61 14.84
C GLU A 109 15.25 -14.56 15.66
N ILE A 110 14.11 -14.03 16.14
CA ILE A 110 13.12 -14.81 16.89
C ILE A 110 12.60 -15.97 16.04
N VAL A 111 12.12 -15.68 14.82
CA VAL A 111 11.57 -16.71 13.92
C VAL A 111 12.61 -17.77 13.59
N ALA A 112 13.82 -17.37 13.21
CA ALA A 112 14.89 -18.33 12.89
C ALA A 112 15.33 -19.14 14.11
N GLY A 113 15.34 -18.54 15.31
CA GLY A 113 15.60 -19.23 16.57
C GLY A 113 14.57 -20.34 16.83
N LEU A 114 13.28 -19.99 16.74
CA LEU A 114 12.18 -20.94 16.94
C LEU A 114 12.23 -22.12 15.94
N ILE A 115 12.57 -21.86 14.67
CA ILE A 115 12.73 -22.92 13.66
C ILE A 115 13.92 -23.81 14.02
N ARG A 116 15.08 -23.25 14.36
CA ARG A 116 16.27 -24.01 14.75
C ARG A 116 16.05 -24.92 15.97
N ASP A 117 15.26 -24.45 16.93
CA ASP A 117 14.92 -25.22 18.13
C ASP A 117 14.14 -26.50 17.82
N THR A 118 13.40 -26.53 16.69
CA THR A 118 12.74 -27.76 16.21
C THR A 118 13.68 -28.74 15.51
N GLY A 119 14.87 -28.32 15.11
CA GLY A 119 15.82 -29.09 14.31
C GLY A 119 15.49 -29.16 12.82
N GLU A 120 14.44 -28.44 12.35
CA GLU A 120 14.02 -28.44 10.96
C GLU A 120 14.75 -27.35 10.16
N THR A 121 15.00 -27.62 8.87
CA THR A 121 15.64 -26.70 7.92
C THR A 121 14.73 -26.34 6.75
N GLU A 122 13.56 -26.97 6.67
CA GLU A 122 12.52 -26.67 5.68
C GLU A 122 11.21 -26.32 6.39
N VAL A 123 10.58 -25.20 6.00
CA VAL A 123 9.29 -24.77 6.54
C VAL A 123 8.32 -24.42 5.41
N VAL A 124 7.03 -24.62 5.63
CA VAL A 124 5.99 -24.10 4.74
C VAL A 124 5.53 -22.73 5.21
N LYS A 125 5.23 -21.84 4.28
CA LYS A 125 4.90 -20.45 4.60
C LYS A 125 3.62 -20.00 3.90
N VAL A 126 2.73 -19.39 4.68
CA VAL A 126 1.57 -18.68 4.16
C VAL A 126 2.00 -17.28 3.73
N LYS A 127 1.52 -16.82 2.59
CA LYS A 127 1.71 -15.44 2.16
C LYS A 127 1.38 -14.46 3.28
N SER A 128 2.35 -13.63 3.63
CA SER A 128 2.20 -12.60 4.66
C SER A 128 2.95 -11.34 4.31
N MET A 129 2.24 -10.20 4.30
CA MET A 129 2.87 -8.90 4.10
C MET A 129 3.84 -8.53 5.23
N ALA A 130 3.59 -9.00 6.46
CA ALA A 130 4.47 -8.74 7.59
C ALA A 130 5.81 -9.47 7.44
N THR A 131 5.80 -10.73 6.97
CA THR A 131 7.03 -11.49 6.72
C THR A 131 7.82 -10.97 5.52
N GLN A 132 7.13 -10.46 4.49
CA GLN A 132 7.80 -9.77 3.37
C GLN A 132 8.41 -8.44 3.78
N GLU A 133 7.73 -7.69 4.65
CA GLU A 133 8.19 -6.42 5.18
C GLU A 133 9.55 -6.54 5.87
N ILE A 134 9.76 -7.61 6.62
CA ILE A 134 11.01 -7.87 7.35
C ILE A 134 12.06 -8.63 6.54
N GLY A 135 11.76 -9.01 5.27
CA GLY A 135 12.69 -9.78 4.44
C GLY A 135 12.96 -11.19 5.00
N LEU A 136 11.93 -11.82 5.60
CA LEU A 136 12.11 -13.07 6.32
C LEU A 136 12.66 -14.22 5.46
N ASN A 137 12.23 -14.35 4.21
CA ASN A 137 12.67 -15.44 3.35
C ASN A 137 14.17 -15.35 3.08
N GLU A 138 14.65 -14.17 2.73
CA GLU A 138 16.06 -13.90 2.48
C GLU A 138 16.90 -14.14 3.74
N TYR A 139 16.42 -13.68 4.89
CA TYR A 139 17.11 -13.90 6.16
C TYR A 139 17.20 -15.39 6.52
N LEU A 140 16.12 -16.15 6.36
CA LEU A 140 16.10 -17.60 6.63
C LEU A 140 17.03 -18.36 5.69
N GLU A 141 17.08 -17.99 4.41
CA GLU A 141 17.98 -18.59 3.43
C GLU A 141 19.46 -18.39 3.82
N GLU A 142 19.83 -17.19 4.28
CA GLU A 142 21.16 -16.89 4.82
C GLU A 142 21.51 -17.76 6.05
N GLN A 143 20.50 -18.19 6.80
CA GLN A 143 20.64 -19.08 7.96
C GLN A 143 20.58 -20.57 7.58
N GLY A 144 20.49 -20.91 6.30
CA GLY A 144 20.37 -22.29 5.81
C GLY A 144 18.98 -22.91 6.00
N ILE A 145 17.95 -22.10 6.19
CA ILE A 145 16.56 -22.54 6.33
C ILE A 145 15.79 -22.15 5.06
N THR A 146 15.11 -23.13 4.45
CA THR A 146 14.28 -22.91 3.25
C THR A 146 12.81 -22.71 3.63
N ALA A 147 12.25 -21.53 3.35
CA ALA A 147 10.83 -21.26 3.52
C ALA A 147 10.12 -21.40 2.17
N PHE A 148 9.21 -22.38 2.04
CA PHE A 148 8.43 -22.62 0.83
C PHE A 148 7.14 -21.81 0.85
N GLU A 149 7.01 -20.88 -0.09
CA GLU A 149 5.76 -20.16 -0.33
C GLU A 149 4.69 -21.12 -0.84
N THR A 150 3.49 -21.02 -0.28
CA THR A 150 2.40 -21.99 -0.56
C THR A 150 1.21 -21.36 -1.30
N ASP A 151 1.12 -20.05 -1.40
CA ASP A 151 0.22 -19.32 -2.30
C ASP A 151 0.74 -19.45 -3.74
N LEU A 152 -0.12 -19.73 -4.70
CA LEU A 152 0.31 -19.96 -6.09
C LEU A 152 1.10 -18.78 -6.67
N ALA A 153 0.64 -17.56 -6.43
CA ALA A 153 1.28 -16.37 -6.98
C ALA A 153 2.62 -16.07 -6.30
N GLU A 154 2.73 -16.30 -4.98
CA GLU A 154 4.01 -16.17 -4.25
C GLU A 154 4.98 -17.28 -4.65
N LEU A 155 4.52 -18.52 -4.85
CA LEU A 155 5.35 -19.60 -5.35
C LEU A 155 5.98 -19.26 -6.71
N ILE A 156 5.21 -18.67 -7.63
CA ILE A 156 5.71 -18.23 -8.94
C ILE A 156 6.81 -17.19 -8.77
N VAL A 157 6.58 -16.19 -7.91
CA VAL A 157 7.55 -15.12 -7.61
C VAL A 157 8.82 -15.68 -6.96
N GLN A 158 8.66 -16.59 -5.99
CA GLN A 158 9.78 -17.24 -5.31
C GLN A 158 10.64 -18.08 -6.29
N LEU A 159 10.00 -18.91 -7.13
CA LEU A 159 10.71 -19.74 -8.11
C LEU A 159 11.45 -18.89 -9.17
N ASP A 160 10.94 -17.69 -9.50
CA ASP A 160 11.61 -16.79 -10.44
C ASP A 160 12.63 -15.85 -9.76
N HIS A 161 12.89 -15.99 -8.46
CA HIS A 161 13.75 -15.11 -7.66
C HIS A 161 13.41 -13.62 -7.82
N ASP A 162 12.11 -13.33 -7.99
CA ASP A 162 11.56 -12.00 -8.23
C ASP A 162 10.90 -11.41 -6.95
N LYS A 163 10.42 -10.18 -7.03
CA LYS A 163 9.70 -9.52 -5.93
C LYS A 163 8.20 -9.41 -6.27
N PRO A 164 7.32 -9.50 -5.27
CA PRO A 164 5.89 -9.26 -5.46
C PRO A 164 5.61 -7.84 -5.96
N SER A 165 4.70 -7.69 -6.93
CA SER A 165 4.32 -6.37 -7.47
C SER A 165 2.91 -5.91 -7.07
N HIS A 166 2.16 -6.74 -6.37
CA HIS A 166 0.81 -6.45 -5.88
C HIS A 166 0.56 -7.14 -4.54
N ILE A 167 -0.14 -6.48 -3.61
CA ILE A 167 -0.42 -7.01 -2.28
C ILE A 167 -1.24 -8.32 -2.34
N LEU A 168 -2.23 -8.40 -3.24
CA LEU A 168 -3.17 -9.53 -3.31
C LEU A 168 -2.80 -10.54 -4.41
N VAL A 169 -2.28 -10.07 -5.54
CA VAL A 169 -1.91 -10.89 -6.71
C VAL A 169 -0.43 -10.65 -7.02
N PRO A 170 0.50 -11.24 -6.27
CA PRO A 170 1.94 -10.96 -6.33
C PRO A 170 2.54 -11.05 -7.73
N ALA A 171 2.17 -12.07 -8.50
CA ALA A 171 2.66 -12.34 -9.85
C ALA A 171 1.84 -11.65 -10.97
N ILE A 172 1.10 -10.57 -10.68
CA ILE A 172 0.23 -9.85 -11.65
C ILE A 172 0.98 -9.38 -12.91
N HIS A 173 2.29 -9.24 -12.82
CA HIS A 173 3.19 -8.81 -13.90
C HIS A 173 3.61 -9.96 -14.84
N LYS A 174 3.42 -11.23 -14.44
CA LYS A 174 3.76 -12.41 -15.25
C LYS A 174 2.59 -12.86 -16.13
N ASN A 175 2.89 -13.42 -17.29
CA ASN A 175 1.92 -14.09 -18.15
C ASN A 175 2.05 -15.63 -18.04
N ARG A 176 1.10 -16.37 -18.62
CA ARG A 176 1.02 -17.84 -18.50
C ARG A 176 2.23 -18.56 -19.08
N SER A 177 2.75 -18.08 -20.20
CA SER A 177 3.91 -18.69 -20.86
C SER A 177 5.17 -18.50 -20.01
N GLU A 178 5.35 -17.32 -19.42
CA GLU A 178 6.43 -17.06 -18.45
C GLU A 178 6.31 -17.99 -17.23
N ILE A 179 5.11 -18.17 -16.68
CA ILE A 179 4.86 -19.07 -15.54
C ILE A 179 5.22 -20.52 -15.90
N ARG A 180 4.81 -21.00 -17.07
CA ARG A 180 5.20 -22.33 -17.58
C ARG A 180 6.73 -22.48 -17.62
N ASP A 181 7.42 -21.51 -18.18
CA ASP A 181 8.87 -21.55 -18.36
C ASP A 181 9.60 -21.51 -17.00
N ILE A 182 9.08 -20.76 -16.02
CA ILE A 182 9.55 -20.76 -14.63
C ILE A 182 9.39 -22.17 -14.01
N PHE A 183 8.20 -22.77 -14.14
CA PHE A 183 7.95 -24.09 -13.57
C PHE A 183 8.84 -25.19 -14.20
N LEU A 184 9.05 -25.15 -15.52
CA LEU A 184 9.94 -26.08 -16.20
C LEU A 184 11.40 -25.95 -15.76
N ARG A 185 11.84 -24.73 -15.45
CA ARG A 185 13.21 -24.43 -15.06
C ARG A 185 13.49 -24.73 -13.58
N GLU A 186 12.55 -24.35 -12.68
CA GLU A 186 12.82 -24.28 -11.25
C GLU A 186 12.05 -25.31 -10.40
N MET A 187 10.96 -25.88 -10.92
CA MET A 187 10.14 -26.81 -10.13
C MET A 187 10.65 -28.24 -10.26
N PRO A 188 11.17 -28.86 -9.20
CA PRO A 188 11.66 -30.24 -9.25
C PRO A 188 10.57 -31.24 -9.66
N GLY A 189 10.82 -31.98 -10.76
CA GLY A 189 9.90 -33.00 -11.26
C GLY A 189 8.71 -32.42 -12.05
N ALA A 190 8.84 -31.21 -12.58
CA ALA A 190 7.88 -30.66 -13.55
C ALA A 190 7.84 -31.55 -14.81
N ASP A 191 6.63 -31.76 -15.36
CA ASP A 191 6.46 -32.49 -16.60
C ASP A 191 7.12 -31.71 -17.77
N PRO A 192 8.07 -32.31 -18.51
CA PRO A 192 8.68 -31.64 -19.67
C PRO A 192 7.67 -31.20 -20.75
N GLN A 193 6.46 -31.76 -20.76
CA GLN A 193 5.38 -31.42 -21.67
C GLN A 193 4.38 -30.44 -21.06
N LEU A 194 4.72 -29.75 -19.95
CA LEU A 194 3.88 -28.77 -19.29
C LEU A 194 3.42 -27.68 -20.28
N THR A 195 2.12 -27.46 -20.36
CA THR A 195 1.52 -26.41 -21.20
C THR A 195 1.24 -25.16 -20.38
N ASP A 196 0.89 -24.07 -21.06
CA ASP A 196 0.49 -22.80 -20.42
C ASP A 196 -1.03 -22.72 -20.13
N ASP A 197 -1.72 -23.86 -20.18
CA ASP A 197 -3.10 -23.96 -19.71
C ASP A 197 -3.17 -23.72 -18.20
N PRO A 198 -4.04 -22.80 -17.72
CA PRO A 198 -4.10 -22.44 -16.29
C PRO A 198 -4.40 -23.63 -15.37
N ALA A 199 -5.25 -24.55 -15.80
CA ALA A 199 -5.59 -25.72 -14.98
C ALA A 199 -4.41 -26.68 -14.86
N VAL A 200 -3.64 -26.85 -15.93
CA VAL A 200 -2.42 -27.69 -15.96
C VAL A 200 -1.35 -27.10 -15.05
N LEU A 201 -1.11 -25.78 -15.16
CA LEU A 201 -0.16 -25.06 -14.29
C LEU A 201 -0.56 -25.15 -12.80
N ALA A 202 -1.84 -24.93 -12.49
CA ALA A 202 -2.35 -25.05 -11.12
C ALA A 202 -2.20 -26.48 -10.57
N MET A 203 -2.42 -27.51 -11.39
CA MET A 203 -2.23 -28.90 -10.99
C MET A 203 -0.76 -29.25 -10.75
N ALA A 204 0.18 -28.71 -11.53
CA ALA A 204 1.62 -28.86 -11.30
C ALA A 204 2.05 -28.24 -9.96
N ALA A 205 1.66 -27.01 -9.70
CA ALA A 205 1.89 -26.34 -8.42
C ALA A 205 1.28 -27.12 -7.25
N ARG A 206 0.04 -27.59 -7.40
CA ARG A 206 -0.62 -28.43 -6.38
C ARG A 206 0.13 -29.71 -6.07
N ALA A 207 0.63 -30.40 -7.09
CA ALA A 207 1.41 -31.64 -6.90
C ALA A 207 2.73 -31.37 -6.20
N HIS A 208 3.40 -30.27 -6.52
CA HIS A 208 4.63 -29.81 -5.87
C HIS A 208 4.38 -29.50 -4.37
N LEU A 209 3.42 -28.63 -4.07
CA LEU A 209 3.12 -28.16 -2.73
C LEU A 209 2.55 -29.26 -1.82
N ARG A 210 1.77 -30.21 -2.38
CA ARG A 210 1.20 -31.29 -1.59
C ARG A 210 2.28 -32.10 -0.85
N ARG A 211 3.42 -32.35 -1.48
CA ARG A 211 4.53 -33.05 -0.82
C ARG A 211 5.07 -32.25 0.35
N LYS A 212 5.23 -30.93 0.17
CA LYS A 212 5.72 -30.02 1.22
C LYS A 212 4.75 -29.96 2.40
N PHE A 213 3.46 -29.86 2.16
CA PHE A 213 2.44 -29.87 3.23
C PHE A 213 2.46 -31.15 4.06
N LEU A 214 2.71 -32.31 3.43
CA LEU A 214 2.68 -33.62 4.13
C LEU A 214 3.96 -33.92 4.91
N THR A 215 5.04 -33.20 4.67
CA THR A 215 6.34 -33.44 5.30
C THR A 215 6.79 -32.35 6.25
N ALA A 216 6.33 -31.10 6.05
CA ALA A 216 6.73 -29.98 6.89
C ALA A 216 6.18 -30.11 8.30
N LYS A 217 7.05 -29.94 9.30
CA LYS A 217 6.70 -29.92 10.72
C LYS A 217 6.55 -28.53 11.29
N VAL A 218 7.07 -27.51 10.57
CA VAL A 218 7.01 -26.11 10.96
C VAL A 218 6.31 -25.32 9.87
N ALA A 219 5.39 -24.44 10.28
CA ALA A 219 4.80 -23.45 9.40
C ALA A 219 5.05 -22.03 9.90
N VAL A 220 5.26 -21.11 8.94
CA VAL A 220 5.28 -19.67 9.18
C VAL A 220 4.04 -19.03 8.56
N SER A 221 3.32 -18.23 9.33
CA SER A 221 2.09 -17.55 8.90
C SER A 221 2.09 -16.07 9.23
N GLY A 222 1.13 -15.35 8.67
CA GLY A 222 0.65 -14.07 9.17
C GLY A 222 -0.77 -14.20 9.70
N ALA A 223 -1.32 -13.11 10.20
CA ALA A 223 -2.74 -13.01 10.52
C ALA A 223 -3.36 -11.78 9.88
N ASN A 224 -4.60 -11.89 9.42
CA ASN A 224 -5.36 -10.75 8.94
C ASN A 224 -5.86 -9.90 10.12
N PHE A 225 -6.32 -10.58 11.18
CA PHE A 225 -6.80 -9.96 12.41
C PHE A 225 -6.46 -10.83 13.62
N ALA A 226 -6.43 -10.20 14.80
CA ALA A 226 -6.35 -10.87 16.10
C ALA A 226 -7.41 -10.27 17.04
N LEU A 227 -8.15 -11.12 17.75
CA LEU A 227 -9.27 -10.73 18.62
C LEU A 227 -8.81 -10.65 20.08
N ALA A 228 -8.88 -9.45 20.67
CA ALA A 228 -8.39 -9.23 22.02
C ALA A 228 -9.21 -9.98 23.09
N ASP A 229 -10.52 -10.07 22.92
CA ASP A 229 -11.43 -10.71 23.89
C ASP A 229 -11.23 -12.22 24.03
N SER A 230 -10.69 -12.87 23.01
CA SER A 230 -10.58 -14.31 22.95
C SER A 230 -9.17 -14.87 22.71
N GLY A 231 -8.19 -13.99 22.41
CA GLY A 231 -6.85 -14.45 21.99
C GLY A 231 -6.86 -15.20 20.67
N THR A 232 -7.81 -14.91 19.77
CA THR A 232 -7.99 -15.64 18.52
C THR A 232 -7.27 -14.98 17.36
N LEU A 233 -6.55 -15.76 16.56
CA LEU A 233 -5.98 -15.33 15.28
C LEU A 233 -6.95 -15.67 14.15
N ALA A 234 -7.17 -14.72 13.23
CA ALA A 234 -8.01 -14.91 12.06
C ALA A 234 -7.17 -14.80 10.78
N VAL A 235 -7.25 -15.83 9.94
CA VAL A 235 -6.62 -15.91 8.63
C VAL A 235 -7.70 -16.07 7.56
N VAL A 236 -7.67 -15.20 6.56
CA VAL A 236 -8.65 -15.10 5.49
C VAL A 236 -7.95 -15.36 4.16
N GLU A 237 -8.39 -16.39 3.44
CA GLU A 237 -7.75 -16.83 2.19
C GLU A 237 -8.73 -17.42 1.19
N SER A 238 -8.29 -17.66 -0.06
CA SER A 238 -9.14 -18.19 -1.13
C SER A 238 -8.70 -19.56 -1.66
N GLU A 239 -7.49 -20.04 -1.36
CA GLU A 239 -6.88 -21.21 -1.97
C GLU A 239 -6.87 -22.46 -1.08
N GLY A 240 -6.99 -22.30 0.25
CA GLY A 240 -6.90 -23.37 1.23
C GLY A 240 -5.46 -23.75 1.63
N ASN A 241 -4.45 -23.13 1.02
CA ASN A 241 -3.03 -23.31 1.35
C ASN A 241 -2.71 -22.86 2.77
N GLY A 242 -3.26 -21.70 3.19
CA GLY A 242 -3.12 -21.21 4.55
C GLY A 242 -3.68 -22.19 5.57
N ARG A 243 -4.89 -22.72 5.35
CA ARG A 243 -5.47 -23.75 6.22
C ARG A 243 -4.58 -24.97 6.35
N MET A 244 -3.94 -25.44 5.25
CA MET A 244 -2.99 -26.55 5.29
C MET A 244 -1.77 -26.23 6.17
N CYS A 245 -1.18 -25.04 6.00
CA CYS A 245 -0.06 -24.57 6.83
C CYS A 245 -0.43 -24.44 8.32
N LEU A 246 -1.65 -23.97 8.61
CA LEU A 246 -2.11 -23.72 9.97
C LEU A 246 -2.56 -24.99 10.72
N THR A 247 -2.76 -26.11 10.01
CA THR A 247 -3.38 -27.33 10.57
C THR A 247 -2.40 -28.49 10.67
N LEU A 248 -1.53 -28.69 9.66
CA LEU A 248 -0.72 -29.92 9.54
C LEU A 248 0.57 -29.90 10.35
N PRO A 249 1.34 -28.79 10.39
CA PRO A 249 2.60 -28.74 11.13
C PRO A 249 2.41 -28.84 12.64
N GLU A 250 3.43 -29.36 13.31
CA GLU A 250 3.49 -29.49 14.77
C GLU A 250 3.73 -28.13 15.44
N THR A 251 4.55 -27.26 14.78
CA THR A 251 4.89 -25.91 15.25
C THR A 251 4.37 -24.86 14.27
N LEU A 252 3.61 -23.89 14.78
CA LEU A 252 3.11 -22.74 14.04
C LEU A 252 3.73 -21.45 14.58
N ILE A 253 4.40 -20.68 13.70
CA ILE A 253 4.99 -19.38 14.01
C ILE A 253 4.23 -18.33 13.20
N THR A 254 3.49 -17.45 13.86
CA THR A 254 2.75 -16.35 13.22
C THR A 254 3.47 -15.02 13.43
N VAL A 255 3.71 -14.25 12.36
CA VAL A 255 4.25 -12.89 12.44
C VAL A 255 3.14 -11.89 12.11
N MET A 256 2.86 -10.96 13.01
CA MET A 256 1.75 -10.03 12.85
C MET A 256 2.10 -8.64 13.36
N GLY A 257 1.78 -7.60 12.60
CA GLY A 257 1.89 -6.23 13.07
C GLY A 257 0.87 -5.92 14.17
N VAL A 258 1.30 -5.16 15.16
CA VAL A 258 0.47 -4.77 16.33
C VAL A 258 -0.85 -4.07 15.96
N GLU A 259 -0.91 -3.45 14.77
CA GLU A 259 -2.10 -2.78 14.25
C GLU A 259 -3.25 -3.70 13.83
N LYS A 260 -3.05 -5.03 13.84
CA LYS A 260 -4.04 -6.00 13.35
C LYS A 260 -5.11 -6.39 14.37
N LEU A 261 -5.01 -5.88 15.59
CA LEU A 261 -6.00 -6.17 16.63
C LEU A 261 -7.40 -5.67 16.27
N LEU A 262 -8.37 -6.44 16.76
CA LEU A 262 -9.78 -6.08 16.87
C LEU A 262 -10.25 -6.39 18.30
N PRO A 263 -11.20 -5.64 18.85
CA PRO A 263 -11.65 -5.86 20.23
C PRO A 263 -12.36 -7.20 20.41
N SER A 264 -13.25 -7.57 19.47
CA SER A 264 -14.18 -8.69 19.65
C SER A 264 -14.57 -9.39 18.34
N TRP A 265 -15.30 -10.50 18.48
CA TRP A 265 -15.91 -11.23 17.36
C TRP A 265 -16.92 -10.38 16.58
N GLN A 266 -17.70 -9.55 17.25
CA GLN A 266 -18.67 -8.67 16.61
C GLN A 266 -17.97 -7.66 15.69
N ASP A 267 -16.80 -7.17 16.11
CA ASP A 267 -16.00 -6.29 15.27
C ASP A 267 -15.46 -7.03 14.05
N LEU A 268 -15.05 -8.30 14.19
CA LEU A 268 -14.60 -9.12 13.06
C LEU A 268 -15.66 -9.28 11.98
N GLU A 269 -16.95 -9.40 12.35
CA GLU A 269 -18.05 -9.55 11.38
C GLU A 269 -18.09 -8.40 10.36
N VAL A 270 -17.82 -7.17 10.81
CA VAL A 270 -17.75 -5.99 9.93
C VAL A 270 -16.62 -6.18 8.88
N PHE A 271 -15.45 -6.64 9.31
CA PHE A 271 -14.33 -6.85 8.40
C PHE A 271 -14.51 -8.06 7.48
N MET A 272 -15.27 -9.07 7.89
CA MET A 272 -15.65 -10.19 7.02
C MET A 272 -16.60 -9.76 5.89
N GLN A 273 -17.29 -8.63 6.02
CA GLN A 273 -18.04 -7.99 4.94
C GLN A 273 -17.13 -7.09 4.08
N LEU A 274 -16.28 -6.29 4.71
CA LEU A 274 -15.46 -5.27 4.04
C LEU A 274 -14.30 -5.87 3.22
N LEU A 275 -13.57 -6.85 3.80
CA LEU A 275 -12.33 -7.36 3.21
C LEU A 275 -12.56 -8.12 1.90
N PRO A 276 -13.42 -9.16 1.80
CA PRO A 276 -13.60 -9.92 0.56
C PRO A 276 -14.12 -9.06 -0.59
N ARG A 277 -15.13 -8.22 -0.30
CA ARG A 277 -15.71 -7.32 -1.31
C ARG A 277 -14.71 -6.32 -1.85
N SER A 278 -13.81 -5.85 -1.00
CA SER A 278 -12.80 -4.85 -1.37
C SER A 278 -11.57 -5.46 -2.04
N SER A 279 -11.26 -6.73 -1.78
CA SER A 279 -10.06 -7.41 -2.28
C SER A 279 -10.31 -8.08 -3.65
N THR A 280 -11.04 -9.18 -3.66
CA THR A 280 -11.29 -10.00 -4.86
C THR A 280 -12.65 -9.75 -5.51
N GLY A 281 -13.48 -8.90 -4.89
CA GLY A 281 -14.85 -8.66 -5.33
C GLY A 281 -15.74 -9.88 -5.07
N GLU A 282 -15.62 -10.49 -3.90
CA GLU A 282 -16.39 -11.64 -3.45
C GLU A 282 -17.29 -11.26 -2.27
N ARG A 283 -18.46 -11.89 -2.16
CA ARG A 283 -19.36 -11.66 -1.02
C ARG A 283 -18.79 -12.15 0.29
N MET A 284 -18.02 -13.25 0.26
CA MET A 284 -17.28 -13.83 1.37
C MET A 284 -16.07 -14.59 0.86
N ASN A 285 -15.05 -14.76 1.68
CA ASN A 285 -13.92 -15.59 1.34
C ASN A 285 -14.28 -17.07 1.43
N PRO A 286 -13.75 -17.94 0.56
CA PRO A 286 -13.94 -19.38 0.63
C PRO A 286 -13.46 -20.00 1.96
N TYR A 287 -12.37 -19.47 2.51
CA TYR A 287 -11.80 -19.96 3.76
C TYR A 287 -11.56 -18.80 4.73
N THR A 288 -12.18 -18.90 5.90
CA THR A 288 -11.87 -18.10 7.08
C THR A 288 -11.50 -19.06 8.20
N SER A 289 -10.26 -19.01 8.63
CA SER A 289 -9.71 -19.92 9.62
C SER A 289 -9.39 -19.17 10.90
N LEU A 290 -9.77 -19.74 12.03
CA LEU A 290 -9.71 -19.10 13.34
C LEU A 290 -8.97 -20.07 14.30
N TRP A 291 -7.89 -19.58 14.90
CA TRP A 291 -7.07 -20.32 15.86
C TRP A 291 -7.12 -19.63 17.20
N THR A 292 -7.67 -20.30 18.20
CA THR A 292 -7.90 -19.72 19.54
C THR A 292 -6.93 -20.27 20.58
N GLY A 293 -6.03 -21.17 20.22
CA GLY A 293 -5.06 -21.77 21.14
C GLY A 293 -4.69 -23.17 20.75
N VAL A 294 -3.96 -23.85 21.63
CA VAL A 294 -3.44 -25.20 21.43
C VAL A 294 -4.45 -26.24 21.93
N THR A 295 -4.75 -27.23 21.09
CA THR A 295 -5.56 -28.39 21.47
C THR A 295 -4.70 -29.64 21.38
N LYS A 296 -4.54 -30.37 22.48
CA LYS A 296 -3.70 -31.56 22.51
C LYS A 296 -4.16 -32.60 21.49
N GLY A 297 -3.26 -32.95 20.58
CA GLY A 297 -3.48 -33.96 19.55
C GLY A 297 -4.28 -33.49 18.34
N ASP A 298 -4.60 -32.17 18.22
CA ASP A 298 -5.29 -31.59 17.08
C ASP A 298 -4.64 -30.25 16.69
N GLY A 299 -4.18 -30.16 15.45
CA GLY A 299 -3.45 -29.00 14.95
C GLY A 299 -2.05 -28.81 15.57
N PRO A 300 -1.50 -27.60 15.48
CA PRO A 300 -0.19 -27.27 16.05
C PRO A 300 -0.17 -27.46 17.56
N GLN A 301 0.90 -28.10 18.05
CA GLN A 301 1.11 -28.33 19.48
C GLN A 301 1.94 -27.20 20.11
N ASP A 302 2.77 -26.54 19.30
CA ASP A 302 3.51 -25.33 19.67
C ASP A 302 3.03 -24.17 18.81
N MET A 303 2.46 -23.14 19.45
CA MET A 303 1.88 -22.00 18.76
C MET A 303 2.54 -20.70 19.22
N HIS A 304 3.36 -20.12 18.36
CA HIS A 304 4.11 -18.89 18.61
C HIS A 304 3.53 -17.74 17.82
N LEU A 305 3.48 -16.56 18.44
CA LEU A 305 3.09 -15.32 17.80
C LEU A 305 4.17 -14.25 18.02
N VAL A 306 4.73 -13.73 16.94
CA VAL A 306 5.65 -12.60 16.96
C VAL A 306 4.85 -11.35 16.66
N LEU A 307 4.67 -10.51 17.68
CA LEU A 307 4.05 -9.17 17.57
C LEU A 307 5.11 -8.16 17.15
N LEU A 308 4.91 -7.58 15.98
CA LEU A 308 5.89 -6.72 15.30
C LEU A 308 5.49 -5.25 15.38
N ASP A 309 6.37 -4.40 15.92
CA ASP A 309 6.26 -2.93 15.82
C ASP A 309 6.81 -2.43 14.47
N ASN A 310 8.06 -2.54 14.24
CA ASN A 310 8.79 -2.15 13.01
C ASN A 310 8.33 -0.79 12.46
N GLY A 311 8.27 0.23 13.33
CA GLY A 311 7.88 1.59 12.97
C GLY A 311 6.38 1.88 13.01
N ARG A 312 5.53 0.94 13.46
CA ARG A 312 4.09 1.19 13.66
C ARG A 312 3.85 2.21 14.75
N SER A 313 4.64 2.17 15.83
CA SER A 313 4.63 3.19 16.87
C SER A 313 4.98 4.58 16.33
N ALA A 314 5.92 4.68 15.39
CA ALA A 314 6.26 5.95 14.73
C ALA A 314 5.09 6.46 13.87
N ALA A 315 4.46 5.58 13.09
CA ALA A 315 3.27 5.92 12.30
C ALA A 315 2.08 6.31 13.20
N LEU A 316 1.90 5.64 14.34
CA LEU A 316 0.83 5.97 15.32
C LEU A 316 1.05 7.34 15.97
N ALA A 317 2.30 7.73 16.19
CA ALA A 317 2.66 9.03 16.77
C ALA A 317 2.43 10.20 15.79
N ASP A 318 2.36 9.96 14.49
CA ASP A 318 2.05 11.00 13.49
C ASP A 318 0.53 11.29 13.48
N GLU A 319 0.16 12.50 13.91
CA GLU A 319 -1.25 12.88 14.08
C GLU A 319 -2.06 12.80 12.79
N MET A 320 -1.48 13.18 11.65
CA MET A 320 -2.14 13.15 10.35
C MET A 320 -2.03 11.78 9.68
N GLY A 321 -0.94 11.05 9.91
CA GLY A 321 -0.59 9.80 9.25
C GLY A 321 -1.13 8.54 9.94
N ARG A 322 -1.44 8.60 11.26
CA ARG A 322 -1.81 7.41 12.06
C ARG A 322 -2.92 6.57 11.49
N SER A 323 -3.88 7.17 10.78
CA SER A 323 -4.96 6.44 10.13
C SER A 323 -4.50 5.50 9.01
N ALA A 324 -3.24 5.61 8.52
CA ALA A 324 -2.66 4.63 7.62
C ALA A 324 -2.58 3.21 8.25
N LEU A 325 -2.49 3.12 9.60
CA LEU A 325 -2.51 1.86 10.35
C LEU A 325 -3.89 1.18 10.38
N HIS A 326 -4.96 1.86 9.97
CA HIS A 326 -6.28 1.24 9.79
C HIS A 326 -6.30 0.24 8.62
N CYS A 327 -5.28 0.24 7.77
CA CYS A 327 -5.24 -0.54 6.54
C CYS A 327 -5.38 -2.04 6.79
N ILE A 328 -6.42 -2.65 6.17
CA ILE A 328 -6.70 -4.09 6.21
C ILE A 328 -6.04 -4.86 5.04
N ARG A 329 -5.17 -4.22 4.27
CA ARG A 329 -4.40 -4.82 3.16
C ARG A 329 -5.25 -5.38 2.02
N CYS A 330 -6.43 -4.83 1.77
CA CYS A 330 -7.37 -5.29 0.73
C CYS A 330 -6.98 -4.91 -0.71
N SER A 331 -5.98 -4.06 -0.93
CA SER A 331 -5.51 -3.57 -2.24
C SER A 331 -6.52 -2.77 -3.08
N ALA A 332 -7.73 -2.46 -2.59
CA ALA A 332 -8.73 -1.71 -3.36
C ALA A 332 -8.20 -0.36 -3.91
N CYS A 333 -7.39 0.35 -3.12
CA CYS A 333 -6.76 1.61 -3.53
C CYS A 333 -5.78 1.44 -4.70
N MET A 334 -5.12 0.29 -4.81
CA MET A 334 -4.18 -0.02 -5.92
C MET A 334 -4.96 -0.22 -7.23
N ASN A 335 -6.05 -0.99 -7.17
CA ASN A 335 -6.86 -1.34 -8.33
C ASN A 335 -7.60 -0.15 -8.98
N VAL A 336 -7.71 0.99 -8.28
CA VAL A 336 -8.30 2.22 -8.80
C VAL A 336 -7.25 3.30 -9.12
N CYS A 337 -5.97 3.04 -8.84
CA CYS A 337 -4.93 4.05 -8.95
C CYS A 337 -4.39 4.16 -10.39
N PRO A 338 -4.55 5.34 -11.06
CA PRO A 338 -4.04 5.52 -12.42
C PRO A 338 -2.50 5.50 -12.49
N VAL A 339 -1.80 5.77 -11.40
CA VAL A 339 -0.33 5.71 -11.35
C VAL A 339 0.10 4.24 -11.27
N TYR A 340 -0.44 3.48 -10.31
CA TYR A 340 -0.12 2.06 -10.15
C TYR A 340 -0.42 1.25 -11.43
N GLU A 341 -1.57 1.49 -12.05
CA GLU A 341 -1.96 0.83 -13.31
C GLU A 341 -0.92 1.00 -14.44
N ARG A 342 -0.16 2.09 -14.41
CA ARG A 342 0.85 2.39 -15.43
C ARG A 342 2.25 1.93 -15.09
N THR A 343 2.64 1.98 -13.81
CA THR A 343 4.01 1.75 -13.37
C THR A 343 4.23 0.39 -12.74
N GLY A 344 3.16 -0.26 -12.25
CA GLY A 344 3.27 -1.49 -11.46
C GLY A 344 3.82 -1.27 -10.06
N GLY A 345 3.91 -2.36 -9.30
CA GLY A 345 4.37 -2.36 -7.92
C GLY A 345 5.87 -2.17 -7.76
N HIS A 346 6.66 -2.76 -8.67
CA HIS A 346 8.13 -2.71 -8.62
C HIS A 346 8.67 -1.27 -8.64
N ALA A 347 7.97 -0.35 -9.35
CA ALA A 347 8.37 1.05 -9.37
C ALA A 347 8.36 1.73 -8.00
N TYR A 348 7.56 1.23 -7.06
CA TYR A 348 7.52 1.76 -5.68
C TYR A 348 8.72 1.30 -4.84
N GLY A 349 9.37 0.19 -5.21
CA GLY A 349 10.51 -0.35 -4.47
C GLY A 349 10.22 -0.62 -3.00
N SER A 350 8.99 -0.97 -2.68
CA SER A 350 8.49 -1.17 -1.32
C SER A 350 7.61 -2.39 -1.25
N THR A 351 7.61 -3.07 -0.12
CA THR A 351 6.70 -4.18 0.19
C THR A 351 5.24 -3.76 0.05
N TYR A 352 4.93 -2.51 0.37
CA TYR A 352 3.61 -1.91 0.20
C TYR A 352 3.61 -0.98 -1.02
N PRO A 353 3.21 -1.45 -2.22
CA PRO A 353 3.12 -0.58 -3.38
C PRO A 353 1.80 0.19 -3.45
N GLY A 354 1.70 1.10 -4.41
CA GLY A 354 0.48 1.85 -4.67
C GLY A 354 0.19 2.94 -3.64
N PRO A 355 -1.05 3.46 -3.60
CA PRO A 355 -1.41 4.59 -2.74
C PRO A 355 -1.16 4.36 -1.25
N ILE A 356 -1.48 3.17 -0.74
CA ILE A 356 -1.24 2.86 0.68
C ILE A 356 0.26 2.81 1.00
N GLY A 357 1.08 2.24 0.14
CA GLY A 357 2.52 2.19 0.34
C GLY A 357 3.17 3.56 0.24
N ALA A 358 2.64 4.43 -0.62
CA ALA A 358 3.11 5.80 -0.76
C ALA A 358 2.96 6.65 0.52
N ILE A 359 2.12 6.21 1.46
CA ILE A 359 1.99 6.85 2.78
C ILE A 359 2.57 5.98 3.89
N LEU A 360 2.31 4.67 3.89
CA LEU A 360 2.69 3.78 4.99
C LEU A 360 4.20 3.59 5.08
N SER A 361 4.89 3.42 3.93
CA SER A 361 6.35 3.23 3.92
C SER A 361 7.10 4.41 4.54
N PRO A 362 6.88 5.68 4.14
CA PRO A 362 7.55 6.81 4.78
C PRO A 362 7.11 7.06 6.22
N LEU A 363 5.89 6.69 6.63
CA LEU A 363 5.45 6.79 8.01
C LEU A 363 6.16 5.77 8.91
N MET A 364 6.39 4.56 8.42
CA MET A 364 7.02 3.50 9.20
C MET A 364 8.56 3.56 9.18
N THR A 365 9.18 3.95 8.06
CA THR A 365 10.64 3.89 7.88
C THR A 365 11.31 5.26 7.75
N GLY A 366 10.57 6.35 7.91
CA GLY A 366 11.06 7.72 7.82
C GLY A 366 11.07 8.26 6.39
N ILE A 367 11.06 9.60 6.24
CA ILE A 367 10.94 10.30 4.94
C ILE A 367 12.30 10.72 4.38
N GLU A 368 13.40 10.57 5.10
CA GLU A 368 14.67 11.18 4.73
C GLU A 368 15.40 10.50 3.57
N ALA A 369 15.25 9.19 3.39
CA ALA A 369 15.84 8.44 2.29
C ALA A 369 15.25 8.86 0.93
N GLU A 370 16.07 8.91 -0.14
CA GLU A 370 15.62 9.33 -1.49
C GLU A 370 14.51 8.42 -2.02
N GLU A 371 14.61 7.13 -1.78
CA GLU A 371 13.63 6.13 -2.17
C GLU A 371 12.28 6.42 -1.51
N ASN A 372 12.31 6.73 -0.23
CA ASN A 372 11.13 6.94 0.59
C ASN A 372 10.48 8.31 0.35
N ASN A 373 11.27 9.38 0.27
CA ASN A 373 10.76 10.74 0.10
C ASN A 373 10.10 10.98 -1.26
N SER A 374 10.38 10.12 -2.24
CA SER A 374 9.76 10.18 -3.56
C SER A 374 8.37 9.52 -3.61
N LEU A 375 8.06 8.59 -2.68
CA LEU A 375 6.79 7.85 -2.66
C LEU A 375 5.54 8.72 -2.51
N PRO A 376 5.49 9.75 -1.64
CA PRO A 376 4.32 10.62 -1.56
C PRO A 376 3.99 11.38 -2.84
N TYR A 377 4.95 11.47 -3.76
CA TYR A 377 4.76 12.09 -5.08
C TYR A 377 4.29 11.09 -6.15
N ALA A 378 4.25 9.78 -5.84
CA ALA A 378 3.72 8.73 -6.71
C ALA A 378 2.18 8.74 -6.79
N SER A 379 1.59 9.93 -6.92
CA SER A 379 0.14 10.12 -6.90
C SER A 379 -0.28 11.32 -7.74
N SER A 380 -1.41 11.17 -8.46
CA SER A 380 -2.09 12.25 -9.15
C SER A 380 -3.05 13.06 -8.25
N LEU A 381 -3.21 12.66 -6.98
CA LEU A 381 -4.16 13.25 -6.01
C LEU A 381 -5.61 13.28 -6.51
N CYS A 382 -6.02 12.30 -7.34
CA CYS A 382 -7.38 12.23 -7.90
C CYS A 382 -8.48 11.83 -6.90
N GLY A 383 -8.12 11.35 -5.69
CA GLY A 383 -9.08 10.95 -4.65
C GLY A 383 -9.63 9.54 -4.75
N ALA A 384 -9.52 8.85 -5.90
CA ALA A 384 -10.12 7.52 -6.11
C ALA A 384 -9.71 6.47 -5.06
N CYS A 385 -8.51 6.56 -4.49
CA CYS A 385 -8.05 5.66 -3.43
C CYS A 385 -8.80 5.87 -2.10
N TYR A 386 -9.23 7.09 -1.79
CA TYR A 386 -10.08 7.38 -0.64
C TYR A 386 -11.49 6.83 -0.82
N ASP A 387 -12.08 7.08 -2.00
CA ASP A 387 -13.42 6.57 -2.32
C ASP A 387 -13.48 5.04 -2.28
N ALA A 388 -12.40 4.38 -2.72
CA ALA A 388 -12.32 2.92 -2.73
C ALA A 388 -11.97 2.30 -1.36
N CYS A 389 -11.42 3.05 -0.40
CA CYS A 389 -10.94 2.50 0.85
C CYS A 389 -12.10 2.02 1.74
N PRO A 390 -12.17 0.73 2.12
CA PRO A 390 -13.26 0.20 2.94
C PRO A 390 -13.21 0.66 4.40
N VAL A 391 -12.11 1.21 4.84
CA VAL A 391 -11.92 1.78 6.19
C VAL A 391 -11.60 3.27 6.16
N LYS A 392 -11.94 3.94 5.06
CA LYS A 392 -11.94 5.40 4.88
C LYS A 392 -10.63 6.11 5.23
N ILE A 393 -9.47 5.52 4.91
CA ILE A 393 -8.18 6.18 5.05
C ILE A 393 -8.09 7.33 4.05
N ASN A 394 -7.93 8.57 4.54
CA ASN A 394 -7.78 9.74 3.67
C ASN A 394 -6.35 9.84 3.12
N ILE A 395 -6.03 8.92 2.21
CA ILE A 395 -4.70 8.83 1.59
C ILE A 395 -4.27 10.15 0.94
N PRO A 396 -5.12 10.89 0.20
CA PRO A 396 -4.73 12.16 -0.41
C PRO A 396 -4.22 13.21 0.60
N ASP A 397 -4.87 13.37 1.73
CA ASP A 397 -4.45 14.33 2.76
C ASP A 397 -3.12 13.93 3.41
N ILE A 398 -2.96 12.63 3.70
CA ILE A 398 -1.69 12.11 4.23
C ILE A 398 -0.55 12.31 3.23
N LEU A 399 -0.79 12.11 1.92
CA LEU A 399 0.20 12.39 0.88
C LEU A 399 0.64 13.85 0.89
N VAL A 400 -0.31 14.80 1.03
CA VAL A 400 0.00 16.23 1.11
C VAL A 400 0.79 16.55 2.37
N HIS A 401 0.40 15.98 3.52
CA HIS A 401 1.13 16.09 4.76
C HIS A 401 2.59 15.61 4.61
N LEU A 402 2.81 14.41 4.11
CA LEU A 402 4.16 13.85 3.92
C LEU A 402 5.01 14.66 2.93
N ARG A 403 4.41 15.24 1.89
CA ARG A 403 5.12 16.18 1.00
C ARG A 403 5.57 17.45 1.75
N SER A 404 4.78 17.94 2.69
CA SER A 404 5.17 19.05 3.57
C SER A 404 6.33 18.66 4.47
N VAL A 405 6.23 17.49 5.12
CA VAL A 405 7.31 16.94 5.97
C VAL A 405 8.61 16.77 5.19
N ASP A 406 8.56 16.24 3.95
CA ASP A 406 9.73 16.11 3.09
C ASP A 406 10.37 17.48 2.78
N VAL A 407 9.57 18.49 2.45
CA VAL A 407 10.07 19.84 2.19
C VAL A 407 10.71 20.44 3.45
N ASP A 408 10.05 20.30 4.61
CA ASP A 408 10.54 20.87 5.87
C ASP A 408 11.80 20.15 6.38
N SER A 409 11.90 18.83 6.20
CA SER A 409 13.09 18.04 6.55
C SER A 409 14.35 18.48 5.80
N LYS A 410 14.19 19.01 4.59
CA LYS A 410 15.26 19.53 3.72
C LYS A 410 15.58 21.01 3.96
N ARG A 411 14.67 21.73 4.64
CA ARG A 411 14.81 23.16 4.90
C ARG A 411 16.00 23.43 5.83
N GLY A 412 16.90 24.29 5.41
CA GLY A 412 18.12 24.65 6.18
C GLY A 412 19.27 23.65 6.08
N LYS A 413 19.07 22.44 5.54
CA LYS A 413 20.17 21.45 5.36
C LYS A 413 21.05 21.76 4.13
N LYS A 414 20.54 22.48 3.14
CA LYS A 414 21.30 22.86 1.92
C LYS A 414 21.78 24.30 1.98
N LYS A 415 23.10 24.51 1.82
CA LYS A 415 23.69 25.86 1.75
C LYS A 415 23.35 26.62 0.47
N ILE A 416 23.06 25.92 -0.62
CA ILE A 416 22.72 26.51 -1.94
C ILE A 416 21.26 26.20 -2.25
N PRO A 417 20.43 27.22 -2.55
CA PRO A 417 19.03 27.02 -2.95
C PRO A 417 18.93 26.14 -4.20
N THR A 418 17.97 25.22 -4.22
CA THR A 418 17.69 24.44 -5.43
C THR A 418 16.96 25.29 -6.47
N GLN A 419 16.97 24.85 -7.73
CA GLN A 419 16.19 25.54 -8.79
C GLN A 419 14.69 25.62 -8.42
N MET A 420 14.14 24.62 -7.72
CA MET A 420 12.77 24.61 -7.22
C MET A 420 12.56 25.69 -6.16
N ASP A 421 13.49 25.84 -5.20
CA ASP A 421 13.40 26.89 -4.15
C ASP A 421 13.38 28.28 -4.77
N VAL A 422 14.23 28.53 -5.77
CA VAL A 422 14.27 29.79 -6.50
C VAL A 422 12.95 30.01 -7.26
N GLY A 423 12.46 28.99 -7.96
CA GLY A 423 11.20 29.04 -8.70
C GLY A 423 10.00 29.32 -7.79
N MET A 424 9.92 28.65 -6.64
CA MET A 424 8.83 28.82 -5.67
C MET A 424 8.88 30.21 -4.99
N LYS A 425 10.08 30.72 -4.67
CA LYS A 425 10.25 32.09 -4.16
C LYS A 425 9.82 33.14 -5.21
N ALA A 426 10.18 32.94 -6.46
CA ALA A 426 9.78 33.82 -7.56
C ALA A 426 8.24 33.78 -7.76
N ALA A 427 7.63 32.60 -7.74
CA ALA A 427 6.18 32.44 -7.82
C ALA A 427 5.47 33.12 -6.62
N SER A 428 5.94 32.86 -5.39
CA SER A 428 5.43 33.50 -4.18
C SER A 428 5.50 35.03 -4.27
N TRP A 429 6.64 35.56 -4.71
CA TRP A 429 6.80 37.02 -4.94
C TRP A 429 5.81 37.55 -5.97
N ALA A 430 5.66 36.86 -7.10
CA ALA A 430 4.77 37.27 -8.18
C ALA A 430 3.29 37.25 -7.74
N LEU A 431 2.87 36.22 -7.02
CA LEU A 431 1.48 35.98 -6.59
C LEU A 431 1.10 36.81 -5.34
N SER A 432 2.07 37.33 -4.57
CA SER A 432 1.81 37.99 -3.29
C SER A 432 1.13 39.39 -3.44
N SER A 433 1.01 39.93 -4.65
CA SER A 433 0.37 41.24 -4.89
C SER A 433 -0.16 41.34 -6.30
N GLY A 434 -1.35 41.93 -6.46
CA GLY A 434 -1.95 42.18 -7.76
C GLY A 434 -1.10 43.06 -8.68
N LYS A 435 -0.31 44.01 -8.12
CA LYS A 435 0.64 44.83 -8.88
C LYS A 435 1.81 44.00 -9.43
N ARG A 436 2.36 43.08 -8.62
CA ARG A 436 3.47 42.20 -9.03
C ARG A 436 3.01 41.21 -10.08
N LEU A 437 1.83 40.62 -9.91
CA LEU A 437 1.25 39.72 -10.90
C LEU A 437 1.02 40.47 -12.22
N GLY A 438 0.48 41.68 -12.19
CA GLY A 438 0.30 42.51 -13.40
C GLY A 438 1.63 42.86 -14.08
N LEU A 439 2.73 42.97 -13.33
CA LEU A 439 4.07 43.14 -13.92
C LEU A 439 4.52 41.88 -14.67
N VAL A 440 4.31 40.72 -14.08
CA VAL A 440 4.63 39.40 -14.72
C VAL A 440 3.76 39.19 -15.96
N GLU A 441 2.47 39.55 -15.90
CA GLU A 441 1.52 39.43 -17.01
C GLU A 441 1.96 40.29 -18.22
N LYS A 442 2.64 41.40 -18.04
CA LYS A 442 3.22 42.19 -19.13
C LYS A 442 4.29 41.45 -19.93
N GLY A 443 4.90 40.41 -19.34
CA GLY A 443 5.85 39.54 -20.02
C GLY A 443 5.22 38.41 -20.86
N LEU A 444 3.90 38.17 -20.74
CA LEU A 444 3.20 37.08 -21.47
C LEU A 444 3.33 37.18 -23.00
N PRO A 445 3.34 38.37 -23.65
CA PRO A 445 3.56 38.46 -25.09
C PRO A 445 4.90 37.89 -25.55
N ILE A 446 5.96 37.97 -24.69
CA ILE A 446 7.26 37.37 -24.96
C ILE A 446 7.17 35.83 -25.00
N GLY A 447 6.39 35.22 -24.10
CA GLY A 447 6.11 33.80 -24.09
C GLY A 447 5.39 33.30 -25.36
N ARG A 448 4.65 34.17 -26.03
CA ARG A 448 4.01 33.84 -27.33
C ARG A 448 5.02 33.66 -28.46
N LEU A 449 6.17 34.35 -28.39
CA LEU A 449 7.23 34.20 -29.37
C LEU A 449 7.90 32.82 -29.27
N ALA A 450 7.90 32.24 -28.07
CA ALA A 450 8.41 30.86 -27.82
C ALA A 450 7.42 29.77 -28.26
N ALA A 451 6.16 30.14 -28.49
CA ALA A 451 5.12 29.22 -28.96
C ALA A 451 5.13 29.18 -30.49
N GLY A 452 5.72 28.20 -31.12
CA GLY A 452 5.84 28.09 -32.58
C GLY A 452 4.56 28.38 -33.39
N ARG A 453 4.52 28.05 -34.66
CA ARG A 453 3.35 28.30 -35.57
C ARG A 453 2.06 27.69 -35.03
N ASP A 454 2.14 26.58 -34.31
CA ASP A 454 0.99 25.86 -33.72
C ASP A 454 0.48 26.47 -32.40
N ARG A 455 1.00 27.63 -32.01
CA ARG A 455 0.67 28.34 -30.77
C ARG A 455 0.80 27.47 -29.52
N LYS A 456 1.80 26.60 -29.50
CA LYS A 456 2.13 25.70 -28.39
C LYS A 456 3.61 25.76 -28.03
N ILE A 457 3.92 25.67 -26.75
CA ILE A 457 5.28 25.52 -26.24
C ILE A 457 5.50 24.04 -25.95
N THR A 458 6.31 23.38 -26.75
CA THR A 458 6.59 21.95 -26.67
C THR A 458 7.85 21.61 -25.86
N LYS A 459 8.71 22.62 -25.60
CA LYS A 459 9.94 22.44 -24.81
C LYS A 459 10.18 23.64 -23.92
N LEU A 460 10.35 23.38 -22.63
CA LEU A 460 10.79 24.38 -21.65
C LEU A 460 12.18 24.01 -21.13
N PRO A 461 13.02 25.00 -20.76
CA PRO A 461 14.33 24.74 -20.19
C PRO A 461 14.26 24.35 -18.70
N GLY A 462 15.33 23.69 -18.22
CA GLY A 462 15.52 23.38 -16.80
C GLY A 462 14.42 22.49 -16.23
N ILE A 463 14.05 22.74 -14.97
CA ILE A 463 13.00 21.97 -14.26
C ILE A 463 11.62 22.04 -14.93
N ALA A 464 11.35 23.16 -15.61
CA ALA A 464 10.09 23.32 -16.35
C ALA A 464 10.00 22.39 -17.56
N GLY A 465 11.13 21.87 -18.05
CA GLY A 465 11.20 20.85 -19.10
C GLY A 465 10.46 19.57 -18.74
N GLY A 466 10.40 19.19 -17.48
CA GLY A 466 9.62 18.05 -17.01
C GLY A 466 8.13 18.15 -17.34
N TRP A 467 7.58 19.36 -17.35
CA TRP A 467 6.19 19.59 -17.74
C TRP A 467 5.93 19.30 -19.23
N THR A 468 6.85 19.70 -20.09
CA THR A 468 6.72 19.55 -21.54
C THR A 468 7.16 18.18 -22.08
N GLN A 469 7.59 17.26 -21.23
CA GLN A 469 7.86 15.87 -21.64
C GLN A 469 6.57 15.08 -21.97
N SER A 470 5.46 15.44 -21.34
CA SER A 470 4.19 14.71 -21.46
C SER A 470 3.03 15.56 -21.99
N ARG A 471 3.19 16.88 -22.13
CA ARG A 471 2.14 17.79 -22.55
C ARG A 471 2.70 19.08 -23.15
N ASP A 472 1.94 19.66 -24.05
CA ASP A 472 2.22 20.99 -24.57
C ASP A 472 1.58 22.07 -23.70
N ILE A 473 2.19 23.25 -23.65
CA ILE A 473 1.61 24.43 -23.00
C ILE A 473 1.05 25.33 -24.10
N PRO A 474 -0.24 25.74 -24.03
CA PRO A 474 -0.79 26.66 -25.00
C PRO A 474 -0.06 28.03 -24.90
N ALA A 475 0.06 28.72 -26.04
CA ALA A 475 0.63 30.04 -26.05
C ALA A 475 -0.14 30.95 -25.07
N PRO A 476 0.54 31.78 -24.28
CA PRO A 476 -0.13 32.77 -23.45
C PRO A 476 -1.11 33.62 -24.24
N PRO A 477 -2.22 34.09 -23.64
CA PRO A 477 -3.16 34.98 -24.30
C PRO A 477 -2.49 36.30 -24.75
N ALA A 478 -3.09 36.99 -25.72
CA ALA A 478 -2.54 38.27 -26.22
C ALA A 478 -2.61 39.38 -25.18
N GLU A 479 -3.63 39.33 -24.36
CA GLU A 479 -3.78 40.21 -23.21
C GLU A 479 -4.17 39.42 -21.96
N SER A 480 -3.86 39.93 -20.76
CA SER A 480 -4.23 39.31 -19.52
C SER A 480 -5.74 39.43 -19.26
N PHE A 481 -6.27 38.44 -18.52
CA PHE A 481 -7.68 38.50 -18.09
C PHE A 481 -8.02 39.82 -17.38
N ARG A 482 -7.14 40.36 -16.56
CA ARG A 482 -7.33 41.61 -15.85
C ARG A 482 -7.48 42.80 -16.80
N THR A 483 -6.64 42.83 -17.84
CA THR A 483 -6.70 43.89 -18.85
C THR A 483 -8.00 43.80 -19.66
N TRP A 484 -8.35 42.57 -20.08
CA TRP A 484 -9.61 42.32 -20.77
C TRP A 484 -10.82 42.72 -19.90
N TRP A 485 -10.83 42.23 -18.63
CA TRP A 485 -11.90 42.54 -17.68
C TRP A 485 -12.08 44.05 -17.47
N ALA A 486 -10.98 44.77 -17.25
CA ALA A 486 -11.04 46.22 -17.08
C ALA A 486 -11.62 46.95 -18.31
N LYS A 487 -11.27 46.52 -19.52
CA LYS A 487 -11.83 47.08 -20.75
C LYS A 487 -13.32 46.78 -20.91
N GLU A 488 -13.72 45.54 -20.61
CA GLU A 488 -15.11 45.12 -20.79
C GLU A 488 -16.06 45.79 -19.80
N HIS A 489 -15.62 46.03 -18.55
CA HIS A 489 -16.42 46.68 -17.51
C HIS A 489 -16.24 48.16 -17.43
N GLN A 490 -15.35 48.78 -18.23
CA GLN A 490 -15.26 50.23 -18.45
C GLN A 490 -16.05 50.68 -19.66
N ARG A 491 -16.66 49.79 -20.45
CA ARG A 491 -17.62 50.16 -21.46
C ARG A 491 -18.82 50.84 -20.77
N PRO A 492 -19.21 52.07 -21.12
CA PRO A 492 -20.44 52.68 -20.60
C PRO A 492 -21.60 51.72 -20.90
N GLU A 493 -22.50 51.54 -19.93
CA GLU A 493 -23.75 50.82 -20.14
C GLU A 493 -24.39 51.37 -21.41
N ILE A 494 -24.51 50.52 -22.42
CA ILE A 494 -25.36 50.81 -23.57
C ILE A 494 -26.78 50.85 -23.00
N GLU A 495 -27.37 52.04 -22.83
CA GLU A 495 -28.76 52.22 -22.46
C GLU A 495 -29.62 51.29 -23.32
N GLY A 496 -30.17 50.25 -22.73
CA GLY A 496 -31.17 49.43 -23.37
C GLY A 496 -31.06 47.92 -23.31
N THR A 497 -30.43 47.26 -22.28
CA THR A 497 -30.60 45.80 -22.15
C THR A 497 -30.80 45.35 -20.71
N ARG A 498 -32.07 45.07 -20.42
CA ARG A 498 -32.63 44.15 -19.42
C ARG A 498 -32.29 44.39 -17.95
N LYS A 499 -33.25 45.03 -17.25
CA LYS A 499 -33.43 44.85 -15.81
C LYS A 499 -33.60 43.35 -15.51
N PRO A 500 -32.98 42.83 -14.44
CA PRO A 500 -33.31 41.48 -13.97
C PRO A 500 -34.78 41.40 -13.58
N PRO A 501 -35.47 40.27 -13.72
CA PRO A 501 -36.85 40.10 -13.32
C PRO A 501 -37.00 40.42 -11.84
N GLN A 502 -37.87 41.37 -11.52
CA GLN A 502 -38.30 41.61 -10.14
C GLN A 502 -39.04 40.35 -9.65
N ASP A 503 -38.52 39.76 -8.62
CA ASP A 503 -39.15 38.69 -7.85
C ASP A 503 -40.47 39.23 -7.27
N LYS A 504 -41.60 38.85 -7.86
CA LYS A 504 -42.92 39.12 -7.29
C LYS A 504 -43.11 38.09 -6.19
N GLY A 505 -42.91 38.52 -4.97
CA GLY A 505 -43.34 37.76 -3.80
C GLY A 505 -44.84 37.43 -3.90
N ASP A 506 -45.12 36.15 -3.98
CA ASP A 506 -46.47 35.63 -3.76
C ASP A 506 -46.79 35.70 -2.27
N GLN A 507 -47.68 36.61 -1.95
CA GLN A 507 -48.51 36.56 -0.76
C GLN A 507 -49.73 35.66 -1.09
N ALA A 508 -49.78 34.47 -0.53
CA ALA A 508 -50.99 33.84 -0.04
C ALA A 508 -50.62 32.55 0.71
#